data_ec6484a9773bff01e59e99c071d59e30
#
_entry.id   ec6484a9773bff01e59e99c071d59e30
#
_cell.length_a   1.000
_cell.length_b   1.000
_cell.length_c   1.000
_cell.angle_alpha   90.00
_cell.angle_beta   90.00
_cell.angle_gamma   90.00
#
_symmetry.space_group_name_H-M   'P 1'
#
loop_
_entity.id
_entity.type
_entity.pdbx_description
1 polymer ?
#
loop_
_entity_poly.entity_id
_entity_poly.type
_entity_poly.pdbx_seq_one_letter_code
_entity_poly.pdbx_strand_id
1 'polypeptide(L)'
;MDPIDLRSDTVTKPSEGMLEAMFSAKVGDDVYHEDPSVNALQDYVADFFGAEQALYFPTGSMANQAAIKLHTQPGEQLIAHEWSHVYNYEGGGVSFNSGVSCKLLGGARGLLTADQIAPAVNPPDFYHSPLTTLVCVENTTNKGGGACYALEDLKAIGAECKTHGLKYHLDGARLWNALIAEDQDPKQYGPLFDTISVCLSKGLGAPMGTVLVGKSEVIQRAMRVRKVLGGGMRQVGYMAAAGLYGIQHQLARLGEDHKRAGELAQCLASLDYVKSVE
;
A
#
# COMPACT_ATOMS: atom_id res chain seq x y z
N MET A 1 4.19 -9.51 -33.85
CA MET A 1 4.55 -8.69 -32.66
C MET A 1 3.44 -8.87 -31.66
N ASP A 2 3.76 -9.20 -30.42
CA ASP A 2 2.76 -9.22 -29.36
C ASP A 2 2.26 -7.78 -29.13
N PRO A 3 0.97 -7.59 -28.81
CA PRO A 3 0.43 -6.27 -28.55
C PRO A 3 1.08 -5.67 -27.30
N ILE A 4 1.37 -4.37 -27.35
CA ILE A 4 1.81 -3.61 -26.18
C ILE A 4 0.60 -3.38 -25.27
N ASP A 5 0.63 -3.91 -24.05
CA ASP A 5 -0.46 -3.78 -23.08
C ASP A 5 -0.15 -2.68 -22.06
N LEU A 6 -0.89 -1.57 -22.16
CA LEU A 6 -0.75 -0.39 -21.28
C LEU A 6 -1.92 -0.25 -20.29
N ARG A 7 -2.71 -1.32 -20.04
CA ARG A 7 -3.90 -1.24 -19.17
C ARG A 7 -3.54 -0.97 -17.72
N SER A 8 -2.51 -1.63 -17.19
CA SER A 8 -2.11 -1.56 -15.78
C SER A 8 -0.75 -2.21 -15.58
N ASP A 9 0.01 -1.76 -14.59
CA ASP A 9 1.23 -2.41 -14.11
C ASP A 9 0.97 -3.78 -13.44
N THR A 10 -0.29 -4.12 -13.19
CA THR A 10 -0.69 -5.45 -12.69
C THR A 10 -0.58 -6.58 -13.73
N VAL A 11 -0.38 -6.24 -15.01
CA VAL A 11 -0.16 -7.25 -16.07
C VAL A 11 1.31 -7.62 -16.24
N THR A 12 2.21 -7.02 -15.47
CA THR A 12 3.64 -7.39 -15.43
C THR A 12 3.80 -8.86 -15.06
N LYS A 13 4.82 -9.48 -15.66
CA LYS A 13 5.17 -10.88 -15.43
C LYS A 13 6.55 -10.99 -14.78
N PRO A 14 6.81 -12.05 -14.01
CA PRO A 14 8.14 -12.32 -13.48
C PRO A 14 9.20 -12.39 -14.59
N SER A 15 10.36 -11.78 -14.34
CA SER A 15 11.54 -11.94 -15.19
C SER A 15 12.16 -13.34 -15.02
N GLU A 16 13.02 -13.75 -15.96
CA GLU A 16 13.73 -15.04 -15.86
C GLU A 16 14.52 -15.15 -14.55
N GLY A 17 15.26 -14.12 -14.15
CA GLY A 17 15.99 -14.13 -12.89
C GLY A 17 15.09 -14.20 -11.65
N MET A 18 13.88 -13.60 -11.72
CA MET A 18 12.88 -13.75 -10.65
C MET A 18 12.35 -15.18 -10.58
N LEU A 19 12.06 -15.81 -11.72
CA LEU A 19 11.65 -17.23 -11.78
C LEU A 19 12.73 -18.14 -11.21
N GLU A 20 14.00 -17.91 -11.55
CA GLU A 20 15.13 -18.65 -10.99
C GLU A 20 15.22 -18.49 -9.46
N ALA A 21 15.06 -17.25 -8.96
CA ALA A 21 15.02 -16.97 -7.52
C ALA A 21 13.87 -17.70 -6.83
N MET A 22 12.70 -17.79 -7.46
CA MET A 22 11.56 -18.56 -6.96
C MET A 22 11.89 -20.06 -6.89
N PHE A 23 12.39 -20.65 -7.96
CA PHE A 23 12.67 -22.10 -8.01
C PHE A 23 13.80 -22.53 -7.08
N SER A 24 14.75 -21.66 -6.79
CA SER A 24 15.86 -21.92 -5.86
C SER A 24 15.56 -21.55 -4.41
N ALA A 25 14.38 -21.01 -4.13
CA ALA A 25 14.01 -20.53 -2.79
C ALA A 25 14.01 -21.68 -1.76
N LYS A 26 14.60 -21.42 -0.60
CA LYS A 26 14.44 -22.30 0.56
C LYS A 26 13.10 -22.02 1.20
N VAL A 27 12.32 -23.06 1.45
CA VAL A 27 10.96 -22.93 1.99
C VAL A 27 10.77 -23.75 3.26
N GLY A 28 9.82 -23.35 4.06
CA GLY A 28 9.35 -24.01 5.27
C GLY A 28 7.89 -23.65 5.53
N ASP A 29 7.35 -23.99 6.69
CA ASP A 29 5.97 -23.64 7.02
C ASP A 29 5.90 -22.23 7.64
N ASP A 30 5.29 -21.26 6.89
CA ASP A 30 5.11 -19.87 7.35
C ASP A 30 4.28 -19.76 8.64
N VAL A 31 3.36 -20.70 8.87
CA VAL A 31 2.52 -20.70 10.09
C VAL A 31 3.37 -20.94 11.35
N TYR A 32 4.47 -21.69 11.22
CA TYR A 32 5.43 -21.95 12.31
C TYR A 32 6.65 -21.01 12.26
N HIS A 33 6.66 -20.02 11.36
CA HIS A 33 7.81 -19.13 11.13
C HIS A 33 9.08 -19.86 10.67
N GLU A 34 8.92 -21.00 10.04
CA GLU A 34 10.02 -21.85 9.57
C GLU A 34 10.38 -21.61 8.10
N ASP A 35 9.65 -20.73 7.38
CA ASP A 35 9.96 -20.39 6.00
C ASP A 35 11.03 -19.30 5.92
N PRO A 36 12.29 -19.65 5.57
CA PRO A 36 13.39 -18.69 5.61
C PRO A 36 13.27 -17.59 4.56
N SER A 37 12.63 -17.86 3.42
CA SER A 37 12.44 -16.86 2.36
C SER A 37 11.38 -15.83 2.74
N VAL A 38 10.32 -16.25 3.45
CA VAL A 38 9.32 -15.33 4.01
C VAL A 38 9.95 -14.46 5.09
N ASN A 39 10.69 -15.06 6.02
CA ASN A 39 11.36 -14.32 7.08
C ASN A 39 12.33 -13.29 6.50
N ALA A 40 13.17 -13.67 5.53
CA ALA A 40 14.11 -12.75 4.88
C ALA A 40 13.42 -11.58 4.18
N LEU A 41 12.29 -11.81 3.49
CA LEU A 41 11.51 -10.72 2.87
C LEU A 41 10.95 -9.78 3.94
N GLN A 42 10.35 -10.33 5.00
CA GLN A 42 9.74 -9.54 6.07
C GLN A 42 10.78 -8.67 6.78
N ASP A 43 11.92 -9.26 7.16
CA ASP A 43 13.01 -8.53 7.81
C ASP A 43 13.57 -7.43 6.92
N TYR A 44 13.77 -7.74 5.62
CA TYR A 44 14.26 -6.75 4.64
C TYR A 44 13.30 -5.57 4.49
N VAL A 45 11.99 -5.82 4.36
CA VAL A 45 11.00 -4.74 4.15
C VAL A 45 10.81 -3.93 5.43
N ALA A 46 10.86 -4.55 6.61
CA ALA A 46 10.81 -3.83 7.88
C ALA A 46 12.00 -2.87 8.01
N ASP A 47 13.24 -3.34 7.77
CA ASP A 47 14.42 -2.46 7.78
C ASP A 47 14.37 -1.38 6.72
N PHE A 48 13.93 -1.72 5.51
CA PHE A 48 13.82 -0.78 4.38
C PHE A 48 12.94 0.43 4.71
N PHE A 49 11.83 0.23 5.41
CA PHE A 49 10.93 1.31 5.82
C PHE A 49 11.21 1.85 7.23
N GLY A 50 12.21 1.35 7.95
CA GLY A 50 12.47 1.75 9.33
C GLY A 50 11.34 1.41 10.29
N ALA A 51 10.64 0.30 10.03
CA ALA A 51 9.56 -0.24 10.87
C ALA A 51 10.07 -1.35 11.79
N GLU A 52 9.33 -1.65 12.85
CA GLU A 52 9.74 -2.68 13.81
C GLU A 52 9.54 -4.10 13.29
N GLN A 53 8.50 -4.34 12.49
CA GLN A 53 8.14 -5.66 11.98
C GLN A 53 7.33 -5.58 10.70
N ALA A 54 7.33 -6.65 9.93
CA ALA A 54 6.55 -6.81 8.71
C ALA A 54 5.87 -8.18 8.66
N LEU A 55 4.78 -8.27 7.87
CA LEU A 55 4.04 -9.50 7.64
C LEU A 55 3.65 -9.62 6.17
N TYR A 56 3.96 -10.78 5.57
CA TYR A 56 3.60 -11.09 4.19
C TYR A 56 2.13 -11.49 4.06
N PHE A 57 1.46 -10.94 3.04
CA PHE A 57 0.07 -11.21 2.66
C PHE A 57 -0.03 -11.65 1.20
N PRO A 58 -1.02 -12.49 0.83
CA PRO A 58 -1.21 -12.92 -0.56
C PRO A 58 -1.60 -11.76 -1.49
N THR A 59 -2.34 -10.75 -0.99
CA THR A 59 -2.86 -9.63 -1.80
C THR A 59 -2.84 -8.31 -1.05
N GLY A 60 -2.80 -7.18 -1.79
CA GLY A 60 -2.92 -5.83 -1.25
C GLY A 60 -4.25 -5.60 -0.54
N SER A 61 -5.35 -6.06 -1.14
CA SER A 61 -6.69 -5.94 -0.53
C SER A 61 -6.74 -6.62 0.84
N MET A 62 -6.17 -7.82 0.98
CA MET A 62 -6.15 -8.49 2.29
C MET A 62 -5.31 -7.72 3.32
N ALA A 63 -4.16 -7.17 2.91
CA ALA A 63 -3.30 -6.38 3.79
C ALA A 63 -3.99 -5.08 4.25
N ASN A 64 -4.64 -4.36 3.33
CA ASN A 64 -5.42 -3.16 3.65
C ASN A 64 -6.60 -3.47 4.57
N GLN A 65 -7.39 -4.52 4.24
CA GLN A 65 -8.53 -4.92 5.07
C GLN A 65 -8.08 -5.38 6.47
N ALA A 66 -6.93 -6.04 6.57
CA ALA A 66 -6.34 -6.40 7.86
C ALA A 66 -5.92 -5.14 8.64
N ALA A 67 -5.26 -4.17 8.01
CA ALA A 67 -4.88 -2.92 8.63
C ALA A 67 -6.09 -2.12 9.14
N ILE A 68 -7.13 -1.97 8.32
CA ILE A 68 -8.38 -1.29 8.72
C ILE A 68 -8.98 -1.99 9.94
N LYS A 69 -9.11 -3.31 9.89
CA LYS A 69 -9.67 -4.09 11.01
C LYS A 69 -8.86 -3.99 12.30
N LEU A 70 -7.54 -3.83 12.21
CA LEU A 70 -6.66 -3.68 13.37
C LEU A 70 -6.81 -2.32 14.06
N HIS A 71 -7.15 -1.29 13.30
CA HIS A 71 -7.21 0.10 13.75
C HIS A 71 -8.62 0.60 14.05
N THR A 72 -9.65 -0.22 13.81
CA THR A 72 -11.04 0.17 13.96
C THR A 72 -11.87 -0.89 14.67
N GLN A 73 -13.04 -0.47 15.17
CA GLN A 73 -14.08 -1.35 15.70
C GLN A 73 -15.38 -1.18 14.90
N PRO A 74 -16.28 -2.21 14.88
CA PRO A 74 -17.59 -2.07 14.25
C PRO A 74 -18.36 -0.86 14.79
N GLY A 75 -18.94 -0.08 13.87
CA GLY A 75 -19.68 1.15 14.21
C GLY A 75 -18.82 2.41 14.18
N GLU A 76 -17.50 2.31 14.02
CA GLU A 76 -16.60 3.44 13.86
C GLU A 76 -16.57 3.95 12.42
N GLN A 77 -15.76 5.01 12.20
CA GLN A 77 -15.60 5.67 10.92
C GLN A 77 -14.11 5.83 10.60
N LEU A 78 -13.75 5.58 9.34
CA LEU A 78 -12.48 5.99 8.78
C LEU A 78 -12.64 7.17 7.82
N ILE A 79 -11.59 7.99 7.69
CA ILE A 79 -11.46 9.03 6.67
C ILE A 79 -10.62 8.49 5.52
N ALA A 80 -11.08 8.67 4.28
CA ALA A 80 -10.35 8.35 3.07
C ALA A 80 -10.74 9.30 1.93
N HIS A 81 -9.91 9.36 0.88
CA HIS A 81 -10.30 10.06 -0.34
C HIS A 81 -11.41 9.28 -1.07
N GLU A 82 -12.35 9.99 -1.72
CA GLU A 82 -13.48 9.37 -2.46
C GLU A 82 -13.02 8.45 -3.60
N TRP A 83 -11.79 8.62 -4.11
CA TRP A 83 -11.18 7.77 -5.13
C TRP A 83 -10.29 6.66 -4.57
N SER A 84 -10.14 6.54 -3.25
CA SER A 84 -9.25 5.56 -2.63
C SER A 84 -9.59 4.13 -3.04
N HIS A 85 -8.56 3.31 -3.19
CA HIS A 85 -8.68 1.89 -3.55
C HIS A 85 -9.44 1.10 -2.48
N VAL A 86 -9.16 1.34 -1.20
CA VAL A 86 -9.80 0.64 -0.07
C VAL A 86 -11.32 0.79 -0.05
N TYR A 87 -11.84 1.91 -0.57
CA TYR A 87 -13.27 2.15 -0.68
C TYR A 87 -13.88 1.59 -1.97
N ASN A 88 -13.24 1.83 -3.13
CA ASN A 88 -13.87 1.58 -4.44
C ASN A 88 -13.58 0.18 -5.00
N TYR A 89 -12.44 -0.46 -4.65
CA TYR A 89 -11.92 -1.61 -5.39
C TYR A 89 -11.61 -2.83 -4.52
N GLU A 90 -12.10 -2.86 -3.29
CA GLU A 90 -11.89 -3.99 -2.37
C GLU A 90 -13.21 -4.68 -1.99
N GLY A 91 -14.18 -4.69 -2.92
CA GLY A 91 -15.42 -5.46 -2.78
C GLY A 91 -16.31 -5.02 -1.62
N GLY A 92 -16.24 -3.75 -1.17
CA GLY A 92 -16.94 -3.28 0.02
C GLY A 92 -16.34 -3.78 1.33
N GLY A 93 -15.05 -4.19 1.30
CA GLY A 93 -14.36 -4.83 2.41
C GLY A 93 -14.34 -4.03 3.71
N VAL A 94 -14.31 -2.69 3.64
CA VAL A 94 -14.33 -1.83 4.83
C VAL A 94 -15.55 -2.12 5.71
N SER A 95 -16.74 -2.14 5.12
CA SER A 95 -17.98 -2.45 5.85
C SER A 95 -18.12 -3.94 6.10
N PHE A 96 -17.78 -4.80 5.13
CA PHE A 96 -17.96 -6.25 5.25
C PHE A 96 -17.03 -6.86 6.33
N ASN A 97 -15.73 -6.54 6.30
CA ASN A 97 -14.76 -7.14 7.22
C ASN A 97 -14.70 -6.43 8.57
N SER A 98 -14.87 -5.11 8.60
CA SER A 98 -14.63 -4.29 9.79
C SER A 98 -15.88 -3.67 10.40
N GLY A 99 -17.01 -3.61 9.66
CA GLY A 99 -18.24 -2.98 10.12
C GLY A 99 -18.09 -1.46 10.27
N VAL A 100 -17.25 -0.83 9.47
CA VAL A 100 -16.82 0.58 9.58
C VAL A 100 -17.44 1.39 8.44
N SER A 101 -17.87 2.61 8.75
CA SER A 101 -18.30 3.59 7.77
C SER A 101 -17.13 4.40 7.22
N CYS A 102 -17.31 4.98 6.02
CA CYS A 102 -16.28 5.83 5.40
C CYS A 102 -16.76 7.28 5.35
N LYS A 103 -15.96 8.20 5.88
CA LYS A 103 -16.04 9.62 5.61
C LYS A 103 -15.17 9.91 4.40
N LEU A 104 -15.82 10.11 3.26
CA LEU A 104 -15.12 10.36 2.01
C LEU A 104 -14.88 11.85 1.81
N LEU A 105 -13.66 12.21 1.48
CA LEU A 105 -13.24 13.57 1.20
C LEU A 105 -12.81 13.68 -0.26
N GLY A 106 -13.10 14.81 -0.89
CA GLY A 106 -12.58 15.17 -2.20
C GLY A 106 -11.18 15.79 -2.09
N GLY A 107 -10.50 15.90 -3.21
CA GLY A 107 -9.19 16.54 -3.31
C GLY A 107 -8.63 16.41 -4.72
N ALA A 108 -7.69 17.28 -5.07
CA ALA A 108 -7.05 17.22 -6.37
C ALA A 108 -6.29 15.92 -6.53
N ARG A 109 -6.51 15.21 -7.62
CA ARG A 109 -5.77 14.00 -8.00
C ARG A 109 -5.74 12.89 -6.94
N GLY A 110 -6.78 12.81 -6.09
CA GLY A 110 -6.85 11.76 -5.07
C GLY A 110 -6.04 12.02 -3.80
N LEU A 111 -5.45 13.21 -3.65
CA LEU A 111 -4.66 13.60 -2.51
C LEU A 111 -5.53 14.31 -1.45
N LEU A 112 -5.39 13.92 -0.19
CA LEU A 112 -5.93 14.64 0.96
C LEU A 112 -4.93 15.68 1.45
N THR A 113 -5.43 16.70 2.15
CA THR A 113 -4.60 17.72 2.80
C THR A 113 -4.84 17.73 4.30
N ALA A 114 -3.89 18.22 5.07
CA ALA A 114 -3.96 18.21 6.54
C ALA A 114 -5.16 19.01 7.08
N ASP A 115 -5.49 20.14 6.44
CA ASP A 115 -6.60 21.02 6.83
C ASP A 115 -7.98 20.37 6.64
N GLN A 116 -8.08 19.30 5.84
CA GLN A 116 -9.32 18.54 5.66
C GLN A 116 -9.58 17.56 6.82
N ILE A 117 -8.56 17.17 7.60
CA ILE A 117 -8.70 16.10 8.59
C ILE A 117 -9.53 16.57 9.78
N ALA A 118 -9.14 17.66 10.45
CA ALA A 118 -9.83 18.14 11.65
C ALA A 118 -11.35 18.36 11.45
N PRO A 119 -11.83 18.99 10.34
CA PRO A 119 -13.27 19.15 10.10
C PRO A 119 -14.00 17.83 9.81
N ALA A 120 -13.29 16.78 9.43
CA ALA A 120 -13.87 15.48 9.12
C ALA A 120 -13.97 14.55 10.34
N VAL A 121 -13.34 14.90 11.45
CA VAL A 121 -13.40 14.16 12.73
C VAL A 121 -14.71 14.46 13.42
N ASN A 122 -15.49 13.42 13.72
CA ASN A 122 -16.70 13.58 14.52
C ASN A 122 -16.34 13.86 15.99
N PRO A 123 -17.03 14.77 16.66
CA PRO A 123 -16.79 15.05 18.08
C PRO A 123 -16.98 13.79 18.95
N PRO A 124 -16.02 13.40 19.79
CA PRO A 124 -16.07 12.15 20.53
C PRO A 124 -17.16 12.11 21.63
N ASP A 125 -17.65 13.26 22.07
CA ASP A 125 -18.73 13.45 23.03
C ASP A 125 -20.14 13.50 22.39
N PHE A 126 -20.21 13.53 21.04
CA PHE A 126 -21.47 13.52 20.31
C PHE A 126 -21.86 12.08 19.94
N TYR A 127 -22.55 11.40 20.84
CA TYR A 127 -22.87 9.96 20.72
C TYR A 127 -23.74 9.57 19.50
N HIS A 128 -24.34 10.52 18.80
CA HIS A 128 -25.16 10.27 17.61
C HIS A 128 -24.33 9.93 16.36
N SER A 129 -23.06 10.35 16.32
CA SER A 129 -22.17 10.08 15.18
C SER A 129 -21.17 8.97 15.50
N PRO A 130 -20.72 8.21 14.49
CA PRO A 130 -19.67 7.21 14.69
C PRO A 130 -18.35 7.89 15.13
N LEU A 131 -17.58 7.23 16.00
CA LEU A 131 -16.24 7.71 16.33
C LEU A 131 -15.34 7.63 15.09
N THR A 132 -14.61 8.68 14.81
CA THR A 132 -13.55 8.68 13.79
C THR A 132 -12.26 8.15 14.42
N THR A 133 -11.69 7.09 13.86
CA THR A 133 -10.54 6.40 14.47
C THR A 133 -9.36 6.18 13.53
N LEU A 134 -9.54 6.30 12.21
CA LEU A 134 -8.52 6.00 11.23
C LEU A 134 -8.54 6.98 10.06
N VAL A 135 -7.36 7.37 9.59
CA VAL A 135 -7.16 8.03 8.29
C VAL A 135 -6.41 7.06 7.38
N CYS A 136 -6.95 6.84 6.17
CA CYS A 136 -6.30 6.08 5.11
C CYS A 136 -5.91 7.01 3.97
N VAL A 137 -4.63 7.01 3.59
CA VAL A 137 -4.12 7.68 2.38
C VAL A 137 -3.56 6.65 1.42
N GLU A 138 -3.50 6.98 0.12
CA GLU A 138 -3.00 6.10 -0.94
C GLU A 138 -1.84 6.77 -1.69
N ASN A 139 -0.70 6.11 -1.82
CA ASN A 139 0.48 6.62 -2.54
C ASN A 139 1.16 5.53 -3.39
N THR A 140 1.34 5.72 -4.72
CA THR A 140 0.75 6.79 -5.54
C THR A 140 -0.76 6.57 -5.71
N THR A 141 -1.52 7.64 -5.93
CA THR A 141 -2.96 7.53 -6.10
C THR A 141 -3.31 6.90 -7.46
N ASN A 142 -4.04 5.80 -7.48
CA ASN A 142 -4.37 5.09 -8.72
C ASN A 142 -5.28 5.92 -9.62
N LYS A 143 -6.44 6.33 -9.12
CA LYS A 143 -7.42 7.15 -9.87
C LYS A 143 -6.95 8.58 -10.12
N GLY A 144 -6.02 9.07 -9.35
CA GLY A 144 -5.41 10.40 -9.50
C GLY A 144 -4.30 10.45 -10.56
N GLY A 145 -4.17 9.40 -11.39
CA GLY A 145 -3.15 9.37 -12.45
C GLY A 145 -1.72 9.23 -11.92
N GLY A 146 -1.53 8.50 -10.82
CA GLY A 146 -0.22 8.28 -10.23
C GLY A 146 0.34 9.47 -9.44
N ALA A 147 -0.52 10.38 -8.97
CA ALA A 147 -0.05 11.50 -8.15
C ALA A 147 0.64 11.02 -6.88
N CYS A 148 1.75 11.68 -6.54
CA CYS A 148 2.55 11.42 -5.36
C CYS A 148 2.30 12.48 -4.29
N TYR A 149 2.33 12.08 -3.03
CA TYR A 149 2.43 13.01 -1.92
C TYR A 149 3.86 13.50 -1.76
N ALA A 150 4.04 14.80 -1.52
CA ALA A 150 5.26 15.26 -0.89
C ALA A 150 5.34 14.69 0.54
N LEU A 151 6.55 14.34 0.99
CA LEU A 151 6.71 13.76 2.33
C LEU A 151 6.23 14.71 3.45
N GLU A 152 6.38 16.01 3.25
CA GLU A 152 5.93 17.02 4.20
C GLU A 152 4.39 17.08 4.32
N ASP A 153 3.65 16.80 3.23
CA ASP A 153 2.18 16.71 3.28
C ASP A 153 1.75 15.49 4.10
N LEU A 154 2.42 14.34 3.91
CA LEU A 154 2.17 13.14 4.71
C LEU A 154 2.47 13.39 6.19
N LYS A 155 3.56 14.10 6.52
CA LYS A 155 3.90 14.50 7.89
C LYS A 155 2.84 15.43 8.50
N ALA A 156 2.35 16.39 7.71
CA ALA A 156 1.30 17.31 8.16
C ALA A 156 -0.01 16.55 8.47
N ILE A 157 -0.45 15.64 7.59
CA ILE A 157 -1.61 14.75 7.85
C ILE A 157 -1.37 13.89 9.10
N GLY A 158 -0.17 13.31 9.25
CA GLY A 158 0.19 12.52 10.43
C GLY A 158 0.15 13.33 11.73
N ALA A 159 0.54 14.60 11.69
CA ALA A 159 0.42 15.50 12.84
C ALA A 159 -1.05 15.74 13.24
N GLU A 160 -1.93 15.95 12.28
CA GLU A 160 -3.38 16.04 12.53
C GLU A 160 -3.94 14.73 13.09
N CYS A 161 -3.56 13.59 12.53
CA CYS A 161 -3.94 12.29 13.07
C CYS A 161 -3.54 12.16 14.54
N LYS A 162 -2.31 12.52 14.88
CA LYS A 162 -1.80 12.48 16.25
C LYS A 162 -2.55 13.44 17.18
N THR A 163 -2.85 14.66 16.72
CA THR A 163 -3.59 15.67 17.48
C THR A 163 -4.99 15.17 17.85
N HIS A 164 -5.65 14.45 16.95
CA HIS A 164 -7.00 13.92 17.13
C HIS A 164 -7.06 12.47 17.63
N GLY A 165 -5.91 11.85 17.95
CA GLY A 165 -5.85 10.47 18.44
C GLY A 165 -6.24 9.42 17.39
N LEU A 166 -6.14 9.75 16.09
CA LEU A 166 -6.47 8.87 14.97
C LEU A 166 -5.30 7.98 14.63
N LYS A 167 -5.60 6.78 14.15
CA LYS A 167 -4.64 5.91 13.50
C LYS A 167 -4.38 6.37 12.07
N TYR A 168 -3.18 6.07 11.55
CA TYR A 168 -2.76 6.51 10.23
C TYR A 168 -2.26 5.31 9.41
N HIS A 169 -2.97 4.96 8.35
CA HIS A 169 -2.64 3.87 7.42
C HIS A 169 -2.29 4.40 6.05
N LEU A 170 -1.22 3.86 5.46
CA LEU A 170 -0.84 4.10 4.07
C LEU A 170 -1.13 2.86 3.22
N ASP A 171 -2.06 3.00 2.27
CA ASP A 171 -2.11 2.11 1.11
C ASP A 171 -0.97 2.48 0.17
N GLY A 172 0.14 1.75 0.31
CA GLY A 172 1.35 1.92 -0.47
C GLY A 172 1.43 0.97 -1.66
N ALA A 173 0.28 0.66 -2.29
CA ALA A 173 0.24 -0.27 -3.42
C ALA A 173 1.26 0.05 -4.52
N ARG A 174 1.60 1.33 -4.69
CA ARG A 174 2.64 1.83 -5.60
C ARG A 174 3.62 2.78 -4.92
N LEU A 175 3.85 2.60 -3.63
CA LEU A 175 4.80 3.42 -2.86
C LEU A 175 6.22 3.35 -3.44
N TRP A 176 6.62 2.20 -3.97
CA TRP A 176 7.89 2.03 -4.66
C TRP A 176 8.10 3.04 -5.79
N ASN A 177 7.04 3.32 -6.55
CA ASN A 177 7.05 4.32 -7.62
C ASN A 177 7.21 5.74 -7.05
N ALA A 178 6.48 6.08 -5.98
CA ALA A 178 6.59 7.39 -5.32
C ALA A 178 8.00 7.64 -4.78
N LEU A 179 8.62 6.63 -4.12
CA LEU A 179 9.96 6.74 -3.58
C LEU A 179 11.00 7.05 -4.67
N ILE A 180 10.88 6.39 -5.84
CA ILE A 180 11.79 6.62 -6.98
C ILE A 180 11.49 7.97 -7.67
N ALA A 181 10.21 8.35 -7.81
CA ALA A 181 9.83 9.59 -8.49
C ALA A 181 10.24 10.85 -7.70
N GLU A 182 10.12 10.79 -6.38
CA GLU A 182 10.31 11.93 -5.48
C GLU A 182 11.65 11.88 -4.72
N ASP A 183 12.50 10.87 -5.01
CA ASP A 183 13.79 10.64 -4.33
C ASP A 183 13.67 10.67 -2.79
N GLN A 184 12.63 10.01 -2.26
CA GLN A 184 12.32 10.04 -0.84
C GLN A 184 13.01 8.90 -0.09
N ASP A 185 13.51 9.18 1.12
CA ASP A 185 14.09 8.18 2.00
C ASP A 185 12.97 7.29 2.61
N PRO A 186 12.93 5.98 2.28
CA PRO A 186 11.90 5.07 2.78
C PRO A 186 11.91 4.94 4.31
N LYS A 187 13.05 5.12 4.98
CA LYS A 187 13.15 5.01 6.45
C LYS A 187 12.35 6.08 7.21
N GLN A 188 11.92 7.14 6.54
CA GLN A 188 11.05 8.15 7.14
C GLN A 188 9.58 7.71 7.22
N TYR A 189 9.20 6.65 6.50
CA TYR A 189 7.80 6.21 6.42
C TYR A 189 7.36 5.37 7.62
N GLY A 190 8.18 4.40 8.07
CA GLY A 190 7.82 3.53 9.19
C GLY A 190 7.45 4.27 10.48
N PRO A 191 8.21 5.30 10.90
CA PRO A 191 7.86 6.10 12.07
C PRO A 191 6.62 7.00 11.90
N LEU A 192 6.23 7.30 10.65
CA LEU A 192 5.14 8.22 10.35
C LEU A 192 3.76 7.55 10.44
N PHE A 193 3.66 6.28 10.04
CA PHE A 193 2.40 5.55 9.94
C PHE A 193 2.26 4.47 11.01
N ASP A 194 1.02 4.20 11.45
CA ASP A 194 0.73 3.03 12.29
C ASP A 194 0.87 1.72 11.49
N THR A 195 0.50 1.74 10.20
CA THR A 195 0.71 0.64 9.25
C THR A 195 0.88 1.14 7.82
N ILE A 196 1.70 0.42 7.04
CA ILE A 196 1.89 0.64 5.60
C ILE A 196 1.73 -0.70 4.89
N SER A 197 0.91 -0.78 3.86
CA SER A 197 0.89 -1.93 2.94
C SER A 197 1.68 -1.60 1.67
N VAL A 198 2.54 -2.51 1.21
CA VAL A 198 3.34 -2.34 -0.02
C VAL A 198 3.17 -3.54 -0.93
N CYS A 199 2.63 -3.34 -2.13
CA CYS A 199 2.45 -4.43 -3.10
C CYS A 199 3.76 -4.79 -3.80
N LEU A 200 3.94 -6.09 -4.04
CA LEU A 200 5.07 -6.64 -4.79
C LEU A 200 4.67 -7.03 -6.23
N SER A 201 3.37 -7.22 -6.45
CA SER A 201 2.76 -7.79 -7.67
C SER A 201 2.33 -6.74 -8.71
N LYS A 202 3.09 -5.66 -8.82
CA LYS A 202 2.86 -4.57 -9.80
C LYS A 202 4.17 -4.27 -10.53
N GLY A 203 4.64 -3.04 -10.54
CA GLY A 203 5.88 -2.62 -11.20
C GLY A 203 7.12 -3.43 -10.82
N LEU A 204 7.17 -4.00 -9.62
CA LEU A 204 8.24 -4.90 -9.19
C LEU A 204 8.20 -6.28 -9.86
N GLY A 205 7.08 -6.67 -10.48
CA GLY A 205 6.97 -7.88 -11.30
C GLY A 205 6.75 -9.19 -10.54
N ALA A 206 6.64 -9.20 -9.20
CA ALA A 206 6.31 -10.43 -8.49
C ALA A 206 4.90 -10.91 -8.87
N PRO A 207 4.66 -12.26 -8.95
CA PRO A 207 3.38 -12.78 -9.41
C PRO A 207 2.24 -12.52 -8.43
N MET A 208 2.55 -12.36 -7.16
CA MET A 208 1.61 -12.03 -6.09
C MET A 208 2.36 -11.49 -4.86
N GLY A 209 1.62 -10.95 -3.92
CA GLY A 209 2.13 -10.62 -2.60
C GLY A 209 2.12 -9.12 -2.28
N THR A 210 2.00 -8.89 -0.99
CA THR A 210 2.02 -7.57 -0.35
C THR A 210 2.62 -7.74 1.02
N VAL A 211 3.35 -6.75 1.50
CA VAL A 211 3.89 -6.74 2.85
C VAL A 211 3.20 -5.62 3.64
N LEU A 212 2.70 -5.93 4.82
CA LEU A 212 2.22 -4.96 5.80
C LEU A 212 3.33 -4.72 6.82
N VAL A 213 3.73 -3.48 7.00
CA VAL A 213 4.72 -3.07 8.00
C VAL A 213 4.10 -2.22 9.08
N GLY A 214 4.68 -2.23 10.29
CA GLY A 214 4.23 -1.45 11.42
C GLY A 214 4.97 -1.82 12.71
N LYS A 215 4.40 -1.40 13.85
CA LYS A 215 4.92 -1.80 15.16
C LYS A 215 4.69 -3.28 15.43
N SER A 216 5.59 -3.90 16.17
CA SER A 216 5.57 -5.35 16.46
C SER A 216 4.23 -5.81 17.05
N GLU A 217 3.66 -5.06 17.99
CA GLU A 217 2.36 -5.39 18.60
C GLU A 217 1.21 -5.42 17.58
N VAL A 218 1.23 -4.50 16.59
CA VAL A 218 0.21 -4.43 15.53
C VAL A 218 0.39 -5.59 14.56
N ILE A 219 1.62 -5.87 14.15
CA ILE A 219 1.93 -6.95 13.20
C ILE A 219 1.64 -8.33 13.81
N GLN A 220 1.89 -8.56 15.09
CA GLN A 220 1.50 -9.80 15.77
C GLN A 220 -0.02 -10.00 15.78
N ARG A 221 -0.80 -8.94 15.98
CA ARG A 221 -2.26 -8.99 15.83
C ARG A 221 -2.70 -9.24 14.40
N ALA A 222 -1.98 -8.66 13.42
CA ALA A 222 -2.25 -8.84 11.99
C ALA A 222 -2.18 -10.31 11.56
N MET A 223 -1.33 -11.13 12.17
CA MET A 223 -1.25 -12.58 11.88
C MET A 223 -2.60 -13.29 12.12
N ARG A 224 -3.31 -12.94 13.19
CA ARG A 224 -4.64 -13.53 13.48
C ARG A 224 -5.68 -13.07 12.46
N VAL A 225 -5.65 -11.79 12.09
CA VAL A 225 -6.56 -11.24 11.08
C VAL A 225 -6.27 -11.88 9.71
N ARG A 226 -4.98 -11.97 9.29
CA ARG A 226 -4.56 -12.69 8.08
C ARG A 226 -5.11 -14.13 8.07
N LYS A 227 -5.02 -14.82 9.19
CA LYS A 227 -5.52 -16.21 9.30
C LYS A 227 -7.02 -16.29 9.09
N VAL A 228 -7.81 -15.42 9.74
CA VAL A 228 -9.27 -15.36 9.60
C VAL A 228 -9.68 -15.05 8.17
N LEU A 229 -8.97 -14.15 7.49
CA LEU A 229 -9.22 -13.79 6.09
C LEU A 229 -8.75 -14.85 5.08
N GLY A 230 -8.20 -15.98 5.54
CA GLY A 230 -7.76 -17.08 4.67
C GLY A 230 -6.32 -16.93 4.13
N GLY A 231 -5.56 -15.94 4.60
CA GLY A 231 -4.20 -15.65 4.13
C GLY A 231 -3.07 -16.39 4.88
N GLY A 232 -3.39 -17.35 5.75
CA GLY A 232 -2.38 -18.23 6.36
C GLY A 232 -1.93 -19.28 5.36
N MET A 233 -0.71 -19.12 4.83
CA MET A 233 -0.13 -19.99 3.81
C MET A 233 0.91 -20.93 4.45
N ARG A 234 1.37 -21.92 3.70
CA ARG A 234 2.40 -22.88 4.11
C ARG A 234 3.74 -22.52 3.47
N GLN A 235 4.21 -23.25 2.48
CA GLN A 235 5.50 -23.04 1.78
C GLN A 235 5.39 -21.86 0.79
N VAL A 236 5.12 -20.68 1.27
CA VAL A 236 4.93 -19.48 0.44
C VAL A 236 6.24 -18.76 0.13
N GLY A 237 7.35 -19.25 0.64
CA GLY A 237 8.68 -18.70 0.41
C GLY A 237 9.04 -18.60 -1.08
N TYR A 238 8.49 -19.43 -1.95
CA TYR A 238 8.62 -19.26 -3.40
C TYR A 238 8.15 -17.89 -3.87
N MET A 239 7.01 -17.42 -3.36
CA MET A 239 6.44 -16.10 -3.69
C MET A 239 7.16 -14.97 -2.96
N ALA A 240 7.60 -15.22 -1.72
CA ALA A 240 8.39 -14.26 -0.97
C ALA A 240 9.75 -14.00 -1.62
N ALA A 241 10.40 -15.04 -2.16
CA ALA A 241 11.65 -14.91 -2.91
C ALA A 241 11.48 -14.04 -4.17
N ALA A 242 10.35 -14.19 -4.89
CA ALA A 242 10.03 -13.29 -6.00
C ALA A 242 9.91 -11.83 -5.54
N GLY A 243 9.23 -11.59 -4.42
CA GLY A 243 9.08 -10.26 -3.84
C GLY A 243 10.42 -9.63 -3.48
N LEU A 244 11.26 -10.38 -2.78
CA LEU A 244 12.60 -9.92 -2.38
C LEU A 244 13.48 -9.63 -3.61
N TYR A 245 13.47 -10.52 -4.61
CA TYR A 245 14.15 -10.30 -5.88
C TYR A 245 13.67 -9.01 -6.56
N GLY A 246 12.35 -8.80 -6.60
CA GLY A 246 11.74 -7.60 -7.19
C GLY A 246 12.25 -6.31 -6.52
N ILE A 247 12.31 -6.27 -5.19
CA ILE A 247 12.81 -5.10 -4.47
C ILE A 247 14.31 -4.89 -4.77
N GLN A 248 15.11 -5.96 -4.73
CA GLN A 248 16.57 -5.85 -4.88
C GLN A 248 17.04 -5.55 -6.32
N HIS A 249 16.30 -5.98 -7.35
CA HIS A 249 16.75 -5.93 -8.74
C HIS A 249 15.84 -5.13 -9.68
N GLN A 250 14.58 -4.87 -9.31
CA GLN A 250 13.61 -4.18 -10.17
C GLN A 250 13.24 -2.77 -9.68
N LEU A 251 13.50 -2.45 -8.40
CA LEU A 251 13.10 -1.16 -7.83
C LEU A 251 13.69 0.03 -8.60
N ALA A 252 14.99 0.04 -8.84
CA ALA A 252 15.65 1.12 -9.57
C ALA A 252 15.14 1.26 -11.03
N ARG A 253 14.70 0.15 -11.65
CA ARG A 253 14.15 0.13 -13.00
C ARG A 253 12.84 0.90 -13.14
N LEU A 254 12.11 1.10 -12.05
CA LEU A 254 10.87 1.92 -12.08
C LEU A 254 11.13 3.34 -12.61
N GLY A 255 12.34 3.88 -12.42
CA GLY A 255 12.75 5.16 -13.02
C GLY A 255 12.72 5.17 -14.54
N GLU A 256 13.01 4.02 -15.20
CA GLU A 256 12.88 3.91 -16.66
C GLU A 256 11.41 3.95 -17.10
N ASP A 257 10.51 3.32 -16.34
CA ASP A 257 9.07 3.33 -16.62
C ASP A 257 8.53 4.77 -16.49
N HIS A 258 8.96 5.53 -15.47
CA HIS A 258 8.60 6.94 -15.30
C HIS A 258 9.11 7.79 -16.47
N LYS A 259 10.36 7.58 -16.92
CA LYS A 259 10.92 8.27 -18.08
C LYS A 259 10.10 8.01 -19.36
N ARG A 260 9.79 6.73 -19.62
CA ARG A 260 8.98 6.34 -20.80
C ARG A 260 7.56 6.93 -20.75
N ALA A 261 6.93 6.95 -19.56
CA ALA A 261 5.64 7.59 -19.36
C ALA A 261 5.70 9.08 -19.67
N GLY A 262 6.74 9.79 -19.23
CA GLY A 262 6.99 11.19 -19.55
C GLY A 262 7.19 11.44 -21.03
N GLU A 263 7.95 10.60 -21.73
CA GLU A 263 8.16 10.68 -23.19
C GLU A 263 6.82 10.49 -23.95
N LEU A 264 5.99 9.52 -23.51
CA LEU A 264 4.64 9.33 -24.09
C LEU A 264 3.73 10.53 -23.82
N ALA A 265 3.76 11.09 -22.62
CA ALA A 265 2.99 12.27 -22.27
C ALA A 265 3.36 13.47 -23.15
N GLN A 266 4.65 13.72 -23.36
CA GLN A 266 5.14 14.78 -24.25
C GLN A 266 4.70 14.56 -25.70
N CYS A 267 4.79 13.33 -26.19
CA CYS A 267 4.33 12.98 -27.54
C CYS A 267 2.83 13.23 -27.69
N LEU A 268 2.01 12.78 -26.74
CA LEU A 268 0.56 12.98 -26.76
C LEU A 268 0.18 14.46 -26.67
N ALA A 269 0.85 15.23 -25.81
CA ALA A 269 0.60 16.67 -25.65
C ALA A 269 0.89 17.48 -26.93
N SER A 270 1.72 16.95 -27.84
CA SER A 270 2.03 17.59 -29.12
C SER A 270 0.99 17.37 -30.19
N LEU A 271 -0.07 16.58 -29.96
CA LEU A 271 -1.09 16.25 -30.95
C LEU A 271 -2.27 17.20 -30.84
N ASP A 272 -2.65 17.81 -31.94
CA ASP A 272 -3.70 18.87 -32.01
C ASP A 272 -5.07 18.44 -31.48
N TYR A 273 -5.36 17.14 -31.47
CA TYR A 273 -6.64 16.59 -30.99
C TYR A 273 -6.61 16.16 -29.51
N VAL A 274 -5.45 16.23 -28.82
CA VAL A 274 -5.32 15.98 -27.41
C VAL A 274 -5.51 17.27 -26.63
N LYS A 275 -6.52 17.29 -25.74
CA LYS A 275 -6.87 18.50 -24.97
C LYS A 275 -5.97 18.72 -23.77
N SER A 276 -5.61 17.67 -23.09
CA SER A 276 -4.73 17.71 -21.91
C SER A 276 -4.07 16.36 -21.69
N VAL A 277 -2.90 16.38 -21.11
CA VAL A 277 -2.19 15.21 -20.57
C VAL A 277 -1.80 15.59 -19.15
N GLU A 278 -2.19 14.77 -18.18
CA GLU A 278 -1.93 14.99 -16.74
C GLU A 278 -0.95 13.94 -16.19
#